data_61e595ce4a0713988c16dba864cfd531
#
_entry.id   61e595ce4a0713988c16dba864cfd531
#
_cell.length_a   1.000
_cell.length_b   1.000
_cell.length_c   1.000
_cell.angle_alpha   90.00
_cell.angle_beta   90.00
_cell.angle_gamma   90.00
#
_symmetry.space_group_name_H-M   'P 1'
#
loop_
_entity.id
_entity.type
_entity.pdbx_description
1 polymer ?
#
loop_
_entity_poly.entity_id
_entity_poly.type
_entity_poly.pdbx_seq_one_letter_code
_entity_poly.pdbx_strand_id
1 'polypeptide(L)'
;MISALVLMMGTVGYATVGKLNNGLAQADNLTLGENQDGATDILLVGIDSRTDAQGNELSQQEIDMLQAGEEEVANTDTMILIRIPNDGSGATAVSLPRDTYVATPEDGNMKLNGVYGVAKYNAEQRMAESRTQPPTPEEERADKEAASQAGRQALIHSVAELTGITVDHYAEIGLLGFVLLTDAVGGVDVCLNNKVQDDFSGADFPKGRSPLSGPEALSFVRQRHGLPRGDLDRITRQQAYMASLVNKTLSSKIMTDPGALNRINKAVQRSVVLDKGWDVMGLASQMQNLAGGNVKFETIPVTSIDGTGDYGESIVTVDKDQVHGFFRALLGDDAMDKEAEKNREPDPNAPIENYPAERYSVNVFNASEIPGLAAAVSEMTSAYGYRQGRVGNSTETGVSESQVNAKDKNDPAARGLAKQLGGLK
;
A
#
# COMPACT_ATOMS: atom_id res chain seq x y z
N MET A 1 10.62 -2.15 -10.52
CA MET A 1 11.28 -1.19 -9.63
C MET A 1 11.59 -1.78 -8.25
N ILE A 2 10.67 -2.39 -7.56
CA ILE A 2 10.91 -2.85 -6.19
C ILE A 2 11.79 -4.07 -6.11
N SER A 3 11.65 -5.09 -6.93
CA SER A 3 12.67 -6.15 -6.94
C SER A 3 14.04 -5.57 -7.22
N ALA A 4 14.15 -4.59 -8.11
CA ALA A 4 15.38 -3.84 -8.32
C ALA A 4 15.71 -2.94 -7.14
N LEU A 5 14.75 -2.26 -6.52
CA LEU A 5 14.98 -1.39 -5.37
C LEU A 5 15.36 -2.19 -4.13
N VAL A 6 14.68 -3.29 -3.86
CA VAL A 6 14.96 -4.17 -2.71
C VAL A 6 16.23 -4.96 -2.93
N LEU A 7 16.49 -5.46 -4.14
CA LEU A 7 17.77 -6.10 -4.48
C LEU A 7 18.92 -5.09 -4.55
N MET A 8 18.67 -3.87 -5.02
CA MET A 8 19.66 -2.78 -4.91
C MET A 8 20.01 -2.50 -3.46
N MET A 9 19.02 -2.41 -2.57
CA MET A 9 19.27 -2.20 -1.14
C MET A 9 19.98 -3.41 -0.51
N GLY A 10 19.60 -4.64 -0.88
CA GLY A 10 20.19 -5.86 -0.35
C GLY A 10 21.66 -6.08 -0.72
N THR A 11 22.04 -5.81 -1.95
CA THR A 11 23.42 -6.01 -2.42
C THR A 11 24.39 -4.91 -1.94
N VAL A 12 23.89 -3.68 -1.83
CA VAL A 12 24.64 -2.57 -1.22
C VAL A 12 24.79 -2.79 0.28
N GLY A 13 23.80 -3.42 0.91
CA GLY A 13 23.77 -3.63 2.35
C GLY A 13 24.88 -4.51 2.89
N TYR A 14 25.28 -5.56 2.19
CA TYR A 14 26.34 -6.45 2.70
C TYR A 14 27.72 -5.76 2.84
N ALA A 15 27.99 -4.74 2.05
CA ALA A 15 29.25 -3.99 2.08
C ALA A 15 29.18 -2.68 2.92
N THR A 16 27.98 -2.15 3.23
CA THR A 16 27.81 -0.80 3.81
C THR A 16 26.62 -0.63 4.76
N VAL A 17 26.11 -1.71 5.34
CA VAL A 17 24.87 -1.79 6.16
C VAL A 17 24.69 -0.65 7.17
N GLY A 18 25.75 -0.28 7.89
CA GLY A 18 25.66 0.78 8.90
C GLY A 18 25.51 2.22 8.36
N LYS A 19 25.77 2.43 7.04
CA LYS A 19 25.66 3.76 6.41
C LYS A 19 24.37 3.93 5.61
N LEU A 20 23.73 2.84 5.21
CA LEU A 20 22.48 2.89 4.42
C LEU A 20 21.30 3.37 5.26
N ASN A 21 21.07 2.76 6.42
CA ASN A 21 19.95 3.12 7.29
C ASN A 21 19.99 4.56 7.81
N ASN A 22 21.17 5.13 7.98
CA ASN A 22 21.32 6.49 8.51
C ASN A 22 21.10 7.60 7.47
N GLY A 23 20.89 7.28 6.20
CA GLY A 23 20.70 8.26 5.13
C GLY A 23 19.38 8.14 4.36
N LEU A 24 18.55 7.16 4.69
CA LEU A 24 17.23 7.00 4.04
C LEU A 24 16.21 7.93 4.69
N ALA A 25 15.39 8.55 3.85
CA ALA A 25 14.19 9.25 4.32
C ALA A 25 13.16 8.21 4.79
N GLN A 26 12.56 8.45 5.95
CA GLN A 26 11.61 7.53 6.58
C GLN A 26 10.27 8.22 6.81
N ALA A 27 9.19 7.54 6.44
CA ALA A 27 7.83 7.91 6.81
C ALA A 27 7.50 7.28 8.18
N ASP A 28 7.21 8.13 9.14
CA ASP A 28 6.87 7.73 10.51
C ASP A 28 5.34 7.54 10.66
N ASN A 29 4.91 6.77 11.66
CA ASN A 29 3.52 6.68 12.10
C ASN A 29 2.49 6.24 11.03
N LEU A 30 2.90 5.42 10.05
CA LEU A 30 1.96 4.79 9.13
C LEU A 30 1.30 3.58 9.80
N THR A 31 -0.01 3.42 9.58
CA THR A 31 -0.74 2.22 9.98
C THR A 31 -0.56 1.17 8.91
N LEU A 32 0.26 0.17 9.20
CA LEU A 32 0.67 -0.89 8.28
C LEU A 32 0.34 -2.26 8.89
N GLY A 33 0.40 -3.30 8.06
CA GLY A 33 0.26 -4.68 8.47
C GLY A 33 1.52 -5.24 9.15
N GLU A 34 1.44 -6.52 9.52
CA GLU A 34 2.51 -7.23 10.25
C GLU A 34 2.92 -8.54 9.56
N ASN A 35 2.79 -8.64 8.22
CA ASN A 35 3.14 -9.84 7.42
C ASN A 35 2.44 -11.15 7.93
N GLN A 36 1.19 -11.04 8.41
CA GLN A 36 0.50 -12.16 9.10
C GLN A 36 -0.14 -13.17 8.15
N ASP A 37 -0.29 -12.85 6.87
CA ASP A 37 -0.99 -13.67 5.87
C ASP A 37 -0.08 -14.61 5.06
N GLY A 38 1.20 -14.70 5.43
CA GLY A 38 2.18 -15.59 4.76
C GLY A 38 2.89 -14.97 3.57
N ALA A 39 2.73 -13.65 3.37
CA ALA A 39 3.46 -12.87 2.38
C ALA A 39 3.80 -11.48 2.92
N THR A 40 4.61 -10.75 2.19
CA THR A 40 4.91 -9.34 2.42
C THR A 40 4.29 -8.52 1.30
N ASP A 41 3.40 -7.59 1.65
CA ASP A 41 2.71 -6.69 0.73
C ASP A 41 3.29 -5.29 0.79
N ILE A 42 3.86 -4.85 -0.33
CA ILE A 42 4.56 -3.57 -0.44
C ILE A 42 3.80 -2.66 -1.39
N LEU A 43 3.36 -1.51 -0.92
CA LEU A 43 2.82 -0.47 -1.78
C LEU A 43 3.95 0.44 -2.29
N LEU A 44 4.24 0.34 -3.59
CA LEU A 44 5.15 1.26 -4.27
C LEU A 44 4.37 2.40 -4.90
N VAL A 45 4.79 3.61 -4.60
CA VAL A 45 4.19 4.84 -5.12
C VAL A 45 5.21 5.67 -5.88
N GLY A 46 4.87 6.05 -7.09
CA GLY A 46 5.59 7.07 -7.86
C GLY A 46 4.85 8.39 -7.73
N ILE A 47 5.51 9.39 -7.14
CA ILE A 47 4.91 10.72 -6.89
C ILE A 47 5.55 11.79 -7.78
N ASP A 48 4.74 12.70 -8.29
CA ASP A 48 5.23 13.91 -8.99
C ASP A 48 5.58 14.98 -7.95
N SER A 49 6.78 14.83 -7.36
CA SER A 49 7.33 15.77 -6.38
C SER A 49 8.48 16.58 -6.97
N ARG A 50 8.58 17.85 -6.56
CA ARG A 50 9.67 18.77 -6.89
C ARG A 50 10.73 18.87 -5.78
N THR A 51 10.65 17.97 -4.81
CA THR A 51 11.63 17.84 -3.74
C THR A 51 12.35 16.50 -3.82
N ASP A 52 13.53 16.43 -3.21
CA ASP A 52 14.18 15.14 -2.96
C ASP A 52 13.47 14.39 -1.81
N ALA A 53 13.92 13.18 -1.51
CA ALA A 53 13.33 12.35 -0.44
C ALA A 53 13.44 12.97 0.96
N GLN A 54 14.36 13.92 1.18
CA GLN A 54 14.52 14.64 2.43
C GLN A 54 13.71 15.96 2.47
N GLY A 55 12.91 16.23 1.43
CA GLY A 55 12.11 17.45 1.33
C GLY A 55 12.89 18.69 0.89
N ASN A 56 14.14 18.55 0.42
CA ASN A 56 14.90 19.68 -0.12
C ASN A 56 14.44 19.99 -1.55
N GLU A 57 14.36 21.28 -1.89
CA GLU A 57 14.04 21.74 -3.24
C GLU A 57 15.08 21.25 -4.25
N LEU A 58 14.63 20.93 -5.46
CA LEU A 58 15.49 20.52 -6.56
C LEU A 58 16.21 21.73 -7.15
N SER A 59 17.45 21.54 -7.58
CA SER A 59 18.17 22.54 -8.37
C SER A 59 17.52 22.74 -9.73
N GLN A 60 17.74 23.91 -10.35
CA GLN A 60 17.22 24.21 -11.69
C GLN A 60 17.64 23.15 -12.73
N GLN A 61 18.87 22.65 -12.65
CA GLN A 61 19.35 21.59 -13.55
C GLN A 61 18.55 20.29 -13.38
N GLU A 62 18.14 19.96 -12.17
CA GLU A 62 17.34 18.77 -11.88
C GLU A 62 15.90 18.97 -12.38
N ILE A 63 15.33 20.15 -12.18
CA ILE A 63 14.01 20.51 -12.71
C ILE A 63 14.01 20.42 -14.24
N ASP A 64 15.03 20.97 -14.90
CA ASP A 64 15.18 20.93 -16.35
C ASP A 64 15.28 19.47 -16.88
N MET A 65 15.99 18.58 -16.14
CA MET A 65 16.07 17.16 -16.49
C MET A 65 14.73 16.44 -16.39
N LEU A 66 13.85 16.88 -15.52
CA LEU A 66 12.53 16.25 -15.33
C LEU A 66 11.54 16.63 -16.43
N GLN A 67 11.80 17.69 -17.21
CA GLN A 67 10.91 18.22 -18.24
C GLN A 67 9.46 18.35 -17.73
N ALA A 68 9.32 18.73 -16.50
CA ALA A 68 8.06 18.79 -15.79
C ALA A 68 7.70 20.26 -15.57
N GLY A 69 6.43 20.65 -15.81
CA GLY A 69 5.95 22.01 -15.61
C GLY A 69 6.20 22.56 -14.20
N GLU A 70 5.95 23.83 -13.97
CA GLU A 70 6.19 24.52 -12.70
C GLU A 70 5.14 24.18 -11.61
N GLU A 71 4.03 23.53 -11.96
CA GLU A 71 2.95 23.23 -11.02
C GLU A 71 3.32 22.05 -10.09
N GLU A 72 3.32 22.34 -8.80
CA GLU A 72 3.52 21.34 -7.73
C GLU A 72 2.18 20.72 -7.36
N VAL A 73 1.73 19.74 -8.12
CA VAL A 73 0.59 18.91 -7.74
C VAL A 73 1.11 17.54 -7.31
N ALA A 74 1.02 17.24 -6.02
CA ALA A 74 1.48 15.98 -5.45
C ALA A 74 0.58 14.79 -5.85
N ASN A 75 0.51 14.50 -7.16
CA ASN A 75 -0.23 13.36 -7.70
C ASN A 75 0.62 12.08 -7.65
N THR A 76 -0.03 10.98 -7.34
CA THR A 76 0.58 9.65 -7.39
C THR A 76 0.28 8.99 -8.74
N ASP A 77 1.21 9.11 -9.67
CA ASP A 77 1.02 8.65 -11.06
C ASP A 77 1.29 7.15 -11.29
N THR A 78 1.92 6.51 -10.33
CA THR A 78 2.23 5.07 -10.36
C THR A 78 1.96 4.48 -8.99
N MET A 79 1.10 3.48 -8.94
CA MET A 79 0.80 2.73 -7.73
C MET A 79 0.87 1.24 -8.07
N ILE A 80 1.72 0.51 -7.36
CA ILE A 80 1.96 -0.91 -7.58
C ILE A 80 1.96 -1.61 -6.23
N LEU A 81 1.04 -2.55 -6.06
CA LEU A 81 1.04 -3.44 -4.91
C LEU A 81 1.87 -4.68 -5.24
N ILE A 82 2.91 -4.95 -4.47
CA ILE A 82 3.81 -6.07 -4.70
C ILE A 82 3.69 -7.04 -3.56
N ARG A 83 3.31 -8.26 -3.93
CA ARG A 83 3.22 -9.36 -3.02
C ARG A 83 4.40 -10.30 -3.18
N ILE A 84 5.05 -10.62 -2.08
CA ILE A 84 6.19 -11.52 -1.99
C ILE A 84 5.86 -12.60 -0.97
N PRO A 85 5.55 -13.83 -1.41
CA PRO A 85 5.35 -14.94 -0.48
C PRO A 85 6.57 -15.17 0.40
N ASN A 86 6.35 -15.51 1.67
CA ASN A 86 7.43 -15.72 2.64
C ASN A 86 8.35 -16.90 2.29
N ASP A 87 7.88 -17.83 1.44
CA ASP A 87 8.67 -18.94 0.92
C ASP A 87 9.63 -18.54 -0.22
N GLY A 88 9.55 -17.29 -0.70
CA GLY A 88 10.39 -16.78 -1.78
C GLY A 88 10.11 -17.41 -3.15
N SER A 89 8.97 -18.04 -3.36
CA SER A 89 8.62 -18.76 -4.61
C SER A 89 8.45 -17.86 -5.84
N GLY A 90 8.23 -16.56 -5.63
CA GLY A 90 8.03 -15.58 -6.69
C GLY A 90 7.66 -14.22 -6.13
N ALA A 91 7.40 -13.25 -6.99
CA ALA A 91 6.77 -11.99 -6.64
C ALA A 91 5.73 -11.62 -7.69
N THR A 92 4.62 -11.05 -7.27
CA THR A 92 3.62 -10.50 -8.19
C THR A 92 3.50 -9.00 -7.95
N ALA A 93 3.74 -8.22 -8.99
CA ALA A 93 3.61 -6.76 -8.99
C ALA A 93 2.30 -6.39 -9.69
N VAL A 94 1.32 -5.91 -8.95
CA VAL A 94 -0.01 -5.56 -9.45
C VAL A 94 -0.13 -4.07 -9.58
N SER A 95 -0.28 -3.58 -10.81
CA SER A 95 -0.48 -2.15 -11.10
C SER A 95 -1.93 -1.75 -10.81
N LEU A 96 -2.10 -0.63 -10.11
CA LEU A 96 -3.38 0.03 -9.88
C LEU A 96 -3.47 1.22 -10.83
N PRO A 97 -4.45 1.25 -11.77
CA PRO A 97 -4.59 2.39 -12.68
C PRO A 97 -4.84 3.67 -11.87
N ARG A 98 -4.09 4.74 -12.16
CA ARG A 98 -4.14 5.99 -11.41
C ARG A 98 -5.50 6.68 -11.45
N ASP A 99 -6.23 6.50 -12.58
CA ASP A 99 -7.55 7.08 -12.80
C ASP A 99 -8.69 6.18 -12.25
N THR A 100 -8.35 5.11 -11.50
CA THR A 100 -9.34 4.26 -10.80
C THR A 100 -10.16 5.12 -9.85
N TYR A 101 -11.50 5.04 -9.96
CA TYR A 101 -12.43 5.82 -9.14
C TYR A 101 -12.68 5.10 -7.83
N VAL A 102 -12.35 5.74 -6.73
CA VAL A 102 -12.44 5.17 -5.38
C VAL A 102 -13.25 6.10 -4.48
N ALA A 103 -13.94 5.52 -3.51
CA ALA A 103 -14.59 6.27 -2.44
C ALA A 103 -13.57 6.50 -1.31
N THR A 104 -13.50 7.74 -0.83
CA THR A 104 -12.72 8.09 0.36
C THR A 104 -13.66 8.50 1.49
N PRO A 105 -13.34 8.16 2.76
CA PRO A 105 -14.24 8.44 3.87
C PRO A 105 -14.49 9.94 4.12
N GLU A 106 -13.49 10.79 3.88
CA GLU A 106 -13.54 12.22 4.21
C GLU A 106 -13.83 13.10 3.00
N ASP A 107 -13.33 12.73 1.82
CA ASP A 107 -13.30 13.61 0.64
C ASP A 107 -14.24 13.16 -0.49
N GLY A 108 -15.06 12.12 -0.26
CA GLY A 108 -15.98 11.57 -1.26
C GLY A 108 -15.30 10.75 -2.34
N ASN A 109 -15.93 10.65 -3.50
CA ASN A 109 -15.39 9.87 -4.61
C ASN A 109 -14.37 10.67 -5.41
N MET A 110 -13.24 10.05 -5.74
CA MET A 110 -12.21 10.67 -6.56
C MET A 110 -11.33 9.64 -7.27
N LYS A 111 -10.44 10.11 -8.14
CA LYS A 111 -9.41 9.26 -8.73
C LYS A 111 -8.36 8.90 -7.70
N LEU A 112 -7.88 7.66 -7.74
CA LEU A 112 -6.89 7.15 -6.80
C LEU A 112 -5.61 8.00 -6.74
N ASN A 113 -5.17 8.58 -7.88
CA ASN A 113 -4.00 9.44 -7.92
C ASN A 113 -4.16 10.77 -7.17
N GLY A 114 -5.38 11.23 -6.95
CA GLY A 114 -5.68 12.46 -6.20
C GLY A 114 -5.71 12.28 -4.70
N VAL A 115 -5.90 11.06 -4.21
CA VAL A 115 -6.11 10.77 -2.79
C VAL A 115 -5.00 11.32 -1.90
N TYR A 116 -3.74 11.03 -2.27
CA TYR A 116 -2.58 11.56 -1.54
C TYR A 116 -2.57 13.10 -1.49
N GLY A 117 -2.71 13.74 -2.66
CA GLY A 117 -2.62 15.20 -2.77
C GLY A 117 -3.73 15.92 -2.01
N VAL A 118 -4.97 15.41 -2.10
CA VAL A 118 -6.14 15.98 -1.40
C VAL A 118 -5.99 15.84 0.11
N ALA A 119 -5.65 14.67 0.61
CA ALA A 119 -5.45 14.45 2.04
C ALA A 119 -4.30 15.29 2.61
N LYS A 120 -3.19 15.40 1.86
CA LYS A 120 -2.07 16.29 2.21
C LYS A 120 -2.52 17.74 2.29
N TYR A 121 -3.17 18.24 1.25
CA TYR A 121 -3.68 19.62 1.21
C TYR A 121 -4.63 19.92 2.36
N ASN A 122 -5.59 19.03 2.64
CA ASN A 122 -6.53 19.19 3.74
C ASN A 122 -5.83 19.19 5.10
N ALA A 123 -4.78 18.42 5.28
CA ALA A 123 -3.96 18.43 6.49
C ALA A 123 -3.20 19.76 6.63
N GLU A 124 -2.61 20.29 5.55
CA GLU A 124 -1.96 21.60 5.55
C GLU A 124 -2.93 22.71 5.91
N GLN A 125 -4.14 22.71 5.35
CA GLN A 125 -5.17 23.71 5.68
C GLN A 125 -5.58 23.65 7.16
N ARG A 126 -5.85 22.46 7.70
CA ARG A 126 -6.19 22.28 9.12
C ARG A 126 -5.08 22.80 10.06
N MET A 127 -3.82 22.55 9.73
CA MET A 127 -2.68 23.06 10.49
C MET A 127 -2.57 24.57 10.41
N ALA A 128 -2.74 25.14 9.22
CA ALA A 128 -2.72 26.60 9.02
C ALA A 128 -3.86 27.30 9.79
N GLU A 129 -5.08 26.77 9.75
CA GLU A 129 -6.25 27.31 10.47
C GLU A 129 -6.12 27.23 11.99
N SER A 130 -5.40 26.22 12.51
CA SER A 130 -5.18 26.05 13.95
C SER A 130 -4.16 27.06 14.53
N ARG A 131 -3.42 27.77 13.70
CA ARG A 131 -2.34 28.68 14.11
C ARG A 131 -2.84 30.11 14.27
N THR A 132 -2.29 30.76 15.27
CA THR A 132 -2.52 32.21 15.54
C THR A 132 -1.35 33.09 15.09
N GLN A 133 -0.21 32.50 14.76
CA GLN A 133 1.00 33.17 14.29
C GLN A 133 1.62 32.41 13.08
N PRO A 134 2.36 33.09 12.20
CA PRO A 134 3.10 32.45 11.13
C PRO A 134 4.08 31.40 11.67
N PRO A 135 4.23 30.24 11.02
CA PRO A 135 5.15 29.18 11.47
C PRO A 135 6.61 29.64 11.32
N THR A 136 7.44 29.15 12.21
CA THR A 136 8.89 29.20 12.02
C THR A 136 9.31 28.24 10.89
N PRO A 137 10.49 28.41 10.29
CA PRO A 137 10.97 27.47 9.23
C PRO A 137 11.04 26.00 9.69
N GLU A 138 11.27 25.76 10.98
CA GLU A 138 11.28 24.40 11.55
C GLU A 138 9.87 23.83 11.67
N GLU A 139 8.92 24.64 12.14
CA GLU A 139 7.50 24.27 12.18
C GLU A 139 6.92 24.05 10.79
N GLU A 140 7.28 24.89 9.80
CA GLU A 140 6.84 24.72 8.44
C GLU A 140 7.31 23.38 7.83
N ARG A 141 8.55 22.97 8.10
CA ARG A 141 9.05 21.65 7.70
C ARG A 141 8.30 20.52 8.39
N ALA A 142 8.05 20.63 9.68
CA ALA A 142 7.29 19.65 10.44
C ALA A 142 5.85 19.51 9.91
N ASP A 143 5.20 20.63 9.57
CA ASP A 143 3.86 20.66 9.02
C ASP A 143 3.82 19.99 7.63
N LYS A 144 4.78 20.30 6.75
CA LYS A 144 4.90 19.67 5.42
C LYS A 144 5.08 18.15 5.54
N GLU A 145 5.89 17.70 6.48
CA GLU A 145 6.07 16.27 6.73
C GLU A 145 4.79 15.63 7.30
N ALA A 146 4.15 16.26 8.28
CA ALA A 146 2.88 15.77 8.84
C ALA A 146 1.77 15.72 7.79
N ALA A 147 1.70 16.69 6.88
CA ALA A 147 0.77 16.67 5.77
C ALA A 147 1.08 15.56 4.77
N SER A 148 2.34 15.33 4.44
CA SER A 148 2.76 14.22 3.59
C SER A 148 2.41 12.86 4.20
N GLN A 149 2.55 12.73 5.51
CA GLN A 149 2.11 11.55 6.28
C GLN A 149 0.60 11.30 6.14
N ALA A 150 -0.21 12.36 6.26
CA ALA A 150 -1.66 12.25 6.06
C ALA A 150 -1.99 11.76 4.64
N GLY A 151 -1.29 12.28 3.62
CA GLY A 151 -1.43 11.83 2.23
C GLY A 151 -1.08 10.36 2.04
N ARG A 152 0.06 9.91 2.59
CA ARG A 152 0.50 8.51 2.56
C ARG A 152 -0.52 7.58 3.20
N GLN A 153 -0.99 7.95 4.41
CA GLN A 153 -1.96 7.14 5.14
C GLN A 153 -3.30 7.02 4.40
N ALA A 154 -3.80 8.11 3.82
CA ALA A 154 -5.03 8.10 3.05
C ALA A 154 -4.91 7.21 1.80
N LEU A 155 -3.77 7.26 1.09
CA LEU A 155 -3.52 6.41 -0.06
C LEU A 155 -3.42 4.93 0.32
N ILE A 156 -2.69 4.60 1.39
CA ILE A 156 -2.58 3.23 1.92
C ILE A 156 -3.97 2.68 2.24
N HIS A 157 -4.78 3.48 2.93
CA HIS A 157 -6.16 3.08 3.28
C HIS A 157 -7.01 2.85 2.03
N SER A 158 -6.98 3.76 1.06
CA SER A 158 -7.75 3.62 -0.19
C SER A 158 -7.31 2.41 -1.02
N VAL A 159 -6.01 2.09 -1.03
CA VAL A 159 -5.49 0.88 -1.69
C VAL A 159 -5.96 -0.37 -0.96
N ALA A 160 -5.89 -0.40 0.36
CA ALA A 160 -6.37 -1.54 1.15
C ALA A 160 -7.88 -1.77 0.95
N GLU A 161 -8.68 -0.71 0.95
CA GLU A 161 -10.11 -0.75 0.64
C GLU A 161 -10.41 -1.27 -0.77
N LEU A 162 -9.64 -0.83 -1.78
CA LEU A 162 -9.81 -1.22 -3.16
C LEU A 162 -9.44 -2.69 -3.40
N THR A 163 -8.37 -3.16 -2.77
CA THR A 163 -7.76 -4.46 -3.06
C THR A 163 -8.17 -5.55 -2.09
N GLY A 164 -8.60 -5.17 -0.88
CA GLY A 164 -8.80 -6.08 0.25
C GLY A 164 -7.49 -6.57 0.86
N ILE A 165 -6.34 -5.97 0.50
CA ILE A 165 -5.01 -6.35 0.96
C ILE A 165 -4.50 -5.35 1.99
N THR A 166 -4.02 -5.83 3.13
CA THR A 166 -3.33 -5.00 4.11
C THR A 166 -1.91 -4.73 3.63
N VAL A 167 -1.54 -3.46 3.54
CA VAL A 167 -0.19 -3.05 3.14
C VAL A 167 0.76 -3.19 4.32
N ASP A 168 1.82 -4.00 4.18
CA ASP A 168 2.83 -4.21 5.23
C ASP A 168 3.95 -3.18 5.16
N HIS A 169 4.33 -2.75 3.95
CA HIS A 169 5.40 -1.79 3.72
C HIS A 169 5.02 -0.75 2.67
N TYR A 170 5.56 0.45 2.85
CA TYR A 170 5.36 1.57 1.95
C TYR A 170 6.69 2.07 1.39
N ALA A 171 6.74 2.28 0.09
CA ALA A 171 7.89 2.88 -0.59
C ALA A 171 7.42 3.96 -1.57
N GLU A 172 8.02 5.14 -1.49
CA GLU A 172 7.70 6.29 -2.35
C GLU A 172 8.94 6.73 -3.12
N ILE A 173 8.76 7.04 -4.40
CA ILE A 173 9.82 7.48 -5.30
C ILE A 173 9.35 8.71 -6.07
N GLY A 174 10.07 9.82 -5.89
CA GLY A 174 9.85 11.03 -6.69
C GLY A 174 10.43 10.93 -8.11
N LEU A 175 10.08 11.89 -8.98
CA LEU A 175 10.56 11.93 -10.36
C LEU A 175 12.09 11.96 -10.45
N LEU A 176 12.75 12.76 -9.59
CA LEU A 176 14.22 12.80 -9.54
C LEU A 176 14.79 11.41 -9.23
N GLY A 177 14.16 10.70 -8.29
CA GLY A 177 14.55 9.36 -7.92
C GLY A 177 14.49 8.37 -9.06
N PHE A 178 13.45 8.46 -9.86
CA PHE A 178 13.32 7.64 -11.06
C PHE A 178 14.48 7.86 -12.04
N VAL A 179 14.85 9.12 -12.29
CA VAL A 179 15.97 9.49 -13.15
C VAL A 179 17.29 9.00 -12.59
N LEU A 180 17.58 9.30 -11.32
CA LEU A 180 18.84 8.93 -10.67
C LEU A 180 19.04 7.42 -10.58
N LEU A 181 17.99 6.66 -10.29
CA LEU A 181 18.07 5.19 -10.24
C LEU A 181 18.30 4.59 -11.62
N THR A 182 17.66 5.11 -12.65
CA THR A 182 17.90 4.68 -14.03
C THR A 182 19.35 4.90 -14.44
N ASP A 183 19.88 6.09 -14.18
CA ASP A 183 21.27 6.42 -14.53
C ASP A 183 22.29 5.65 -13.69
N ALA A 184 21.99 5.38 -12.42
CA ALA A 184 22.87 4.61 -11.53
C ALA A 184 23.14 3.19 -12.03
N VAL A 185 22.14 2.56 -12.69
CA VAL A 185 22.31 1.23 -13.33
C VAL A 185 22.88 1.30 -14.76
N GLY A 186 23.17 2.51 -15.25
CA GLY A 186 23.68 2.75 -16.62
C GLY A 186 22.61 2.68 -17.69
N GLY A 187 21.40 3.16 -17.38
CA GLY A 187 20.25 3.17 -18.26
C GLY A 187 19.52 1.83 -18.37
N VAL A 188 18.40 1.79 -19.06
CA VAL A 188 17.59 0.58 -19.31
C VAL A 188 17.32 0.42 -20.80
N ASP A 189 17.14 -0.81 -21.24
CA ASP A 189 16.80 -1.10 -22.64
C ASP A 189 15.32 -1.45 -22.75
N VAL A 190 14.61 -0.80 -23.68
CA VAL A 190 13.23 -1.16 -24.04
C VAL A 190 13.16 -1.55 -25.50
N CYS A 191 12.15 -2.35 -25.88
CA CYS A 191 11.91 -2.72 -27.27
C CYS A 191 10.55 -2.23 -27.72
N LEU A 192 10.53 -1.36 -28.73
CA LEU A 192 9.34 -0.70 -29.23
C LEU A 192 8.84 -1.35 -30.52
N ASN A 193 7.57 -1.71 -30.55
CA ASN A 193 6.92 -2.28 -31.75
C ASN A 193 6.79 -1.23 -32.88
N ASN A 194 6.64 0.04 -32.52
CA ASN A 194 6.49 1.16 -33.46
C ASN A 194 7.34 2.34 -32.98
N LYS A 195 7.63 3.30 -33.91
CA LYS A 195 8.17 4.60 -33.54
C LYS A 195 7.23 5.30 -32.55
N VAL A 196 7.80 5.95 -31.56
CA VAL A 196 7.09 6.79 -30.57
C VAL A 196 7.50 8.23 -30.76
N GLN A 197 6.52 9.12 -30.82
CA GLN A 197 6.75 10.57 -30.79
C GLN A 197 5.61 11.22 -30.00
N ASP A 198 5.96 11.91 -28.92
CA ASP A 198 5.00 12.61 -28.06
C ASP A 198 5.68 13.86 -27.47
N ASP A 199 5.37 15.01 -28.03
CA ASP A 199 5.96 16.30 -27.64
C ASP A 199 5.60 16.69 -26.19
N PHE A 200 4.50 16.17 -25.63
CA PHE A 200 4.08 16.46 -24.26
C PHE A 200 4.92 15.74 -23.21
N SER A 201 5.36 14.52 -23.50
CA SER A 201 6.25 13.76 -22.61
C SER A 201 7.73 13.92 -22.99
N GLY A 202 8.02 14.52 -24.12
CA GLY A 202 9.37 14.60 -24.70
C GLY A 202 9.86 13.28 -25.28
N ALA A 203 8.96 12.29 -25.50
CA ALA A 203 9.34 10.98 -26.03
C ALA A 203 9.53 11.03 -27.57
N ASP A 204 10.72 10.72 -28.04
CA ASP A 204 11.02 10.48 -29.47
C ASP A 204 11.96 9.28 -29.60
N PHE A 205 11.36 8.10 -29.82
CA PHE A 205 12.09 6.84 -29.87
C PHE A 205 11.84 6.09 -31.16
N PRO A 206 12.87 5.52 -31.81
CA PRO A 206 12.71 4.71 -32.99
C PRO A 206 12.04 3.37 -32.66
N LYS A 207 11.49 2.72 -33.66
CA LYS A 207 11.09 1.31 -33.57
C LYS A 207 12.29 0.43 -33.26
N GLY A 208 12.12 -0.58 -32.41
CA GLY A 208 13.15 -1.55 -32.05
C GLY A 208 13.72 -1.29 -30.66
N ARG A 209 14.96 -1.74 -30.45
CA ARG A 209 15.65 -1.60 -29.17
C ARG A 209 16.09 -0.16 -28.99
N SER A 210 15.71 0.44 -27.88
CA SER A 210 16.08 1.79 -27.47
C SER A 210 16.71 1.73 -26.08
N PRO A 211 17.99 2.07 -25.93
CA PRO A 211 18.59 2.34 -24.63
C PRO A 211 18.07 3.67 -24.12
N LEU A 212 17.59 3.69 -22.88
CA LEU A 212 17.04 4.88 -22.23
C LEU A 212 17.93 5.30 -21.06
N SER A 213 18.38 6.56 -21.06
CA SER A 213 18.92 7.24 -19.88
C SER A 213 17.79 7.61 -18.91
N GLY A 214 18.11 8.17 -17.74
CA GLY A 214 17.11 8.57 -16.75
C GLY A 214 16.02 9.49 -17.29
N PRO A 215 16.36 10.65 -17.94
CA PRO A 215 15.37 11.55 -18.54
C PRO A 215 14.56 10.89 -19.67
N GLU A 216 15.21 10.12 -20.55
CA GLU A 216 14.52 9.40 -21.64
C GLU A 216 13.57 8.33 -21.10
N ALA A 217 13.99 7.61 -20.07
CA ALA A 217 13.12 6.64 -19.40
C ALA A 217 11.91 7.30 -18.75
N LEU A 218 12.09 8.48 -18.16
CA LEU A 218 10.99 9.28 -17.61
C LEU A 218 10.01 9.70 -18.71
N SER A 219 10.49 10.22 -19.84
CA SER A 219 9.67 10.53 -21.01
C SER A 219 8.89 9.31 -21.51
N PHE A 220 9.55 8.15 -21.58
CA PHE A 220 8.96 6.89 -22.02
C PHE A 220 7.79 6.43 -21.14
N VAL A 221 7.93 6.49 -19.80
CA VAL A 221 6.88 6.04 -18.87
C VAL A 221 5.77 7.07 -18.68
N ARG A 222 6.01 8.33 -19.03
CA ARG A 222 5.03 9.43 -18.93
C ARG A 222 4.20 9.62 -20.18
N GLN A 223 4.56 9.02 -21.31
CA GLN A 223 3.81 9.16 -22.55
C GLN A 223 2.32 8.84 -22.36
N ARG A 224 1.46 9.73 -22.85
CA ARG A 224 -0.01 9.58 -22.82
C ARG A 224 -0.62 9.64 -24.23
N HIS A 225 -0.08 10.48 -25.10
CA HIS A 225 -0.63 10.69 -26.43
C HIS A 225 -0.20 9.57 -27.39
N GLY A 226 -1.12 9.23 -28.29
CA GLY A 226 -0.88 8.15 -29.27
C GLY A 226 -0.95 6.73 -28.68
N LEU A 227 -1.49 6.57 -27.47
CA LEU A 227 -1.73 5.29 -26.85
C LEU A 227 -3.21 4.92 -26.98
N PRO A 228 -3.58 3.83 -27.72
CA PRO A 228 -4.97 3.47 -28.01
C PRO A 228 -5.83 3.23 -26.78
N ARG A 229 -5.26 2.65 -25.70
CA ARG A 229 -5.96 2.34 -24.44
C ARG A 229 -5.60 3.31 -23.31
N GLY A 230 -5.06 4.50 -23.64
CA GLY A 230 -4.76 5.55 -22.67
C GLY A 230 -3.88 5.06 -21.50
N ASP A 231 -4.41 5.12 -20.27
CA ASP A 231 -3.69 4.79 -19.06
C ASP A 231 -3.21 3.32 -19.00
N LEU A 232 -3.98 2.37 -19.52
CA LEU A 232 -3.57 0.96 -19.54
C LEU A 232 -2.34 0.70 -20.41
N ASP A 233 -2.21 1.40 -21.54
CA ASP A 233 -0.99 1.29 -22.36
C ASP A 233 0.20 1.95 -21.69
N ARG A 234 0.00 3.02 -20.91
CA ARG A 234 1.04 3.62 -20.07
C ARG A 234 1.50 2.63 -18.99
N ILE A 235 0.58 1.94 -18.32
CA ILE A 235 0.90 0.86 -17.35
C ILE A 235 1.76 -0.21 -18.04
N THR A 236 1.41 -0.65 -19.24
CA THR A 236 2.20 -1.63 -20.01
C THR A 236 3.64 -1.13 -20.25
N ARG A 237 3.82 0.15 -20.54
CA ARG A 237 5.16 0.74 -20.68
C ARG A 237 5.93 0.78 -19.36
N GLN A 238 5.26 1.17 -18.28
CA GLN A 238 5.84 1.16 -16.94
C GLN A 238 6.29 -0.25 -16.53
N GLN A 239 5.47 -1.27 -16.83
CA GLN A 239 5.81 -2.67 -16.58
C GLN A 239 7.02 -3.14 -17.41
N ALA A 240 7.06 -2.79 -18.71
CA ALA A 240 8.19 -3.11 -19.58
C ALA A 240 9.50 -2.44 -19.11
N TYR A 241 9.43 -1.16 -18.72
CA TYR A 241 10.54 -0.45 -18.11
C TYR A 241 11.00 -1.13 -16.80
N MET A 242 10.06 -1.45 -15.91
CA MET A 242 10.37 -2.09 -14.62
C MET A 242 11.01 -3.46 -14.79
N ALA A 243 10.49 -4.29 -15.70
CA ALA A 243 11.08 -5.58 -16.02
C ALA A 243 12.54 -5.45 -16.52
N SER A 244 12.79 -4.45 -17.36
CA SER A 244 14.14 -4.17 -17.86
C SER A 244 15.07 -3.66 -16.75
N LEU A 245 14.59 -2.75 -15.90
CA LEU A 245 15.34 -2.23 -14.76
C LEU A 245 15.72 -3.36 -13.77
N VAL A 246 14.78 -4.24 -13.45
CA VAL A 246 15.01 -5.42 -12.59
C VAL A 246 16.10 -6.30 -13.20
N ASN A 247 15.96 -6.69 -14.45
CA ASN A 247 16.93 -7.54 -15.13
C ASN A 247 18.33 -6.92 -15.19
N LYS A 248 18.39 -5.60 -15.44
CA LYS A 248 19.65 -4.85 -15.49
C LYS A 248 20.34 -4.81 -14.14
N THR A 249 19.59 -4.52 -13.09
CA THR A 249 20.09 -4.42 -11.71
C THR A 249 20.60 -5.76 -11.20
N LEU A 250 19.88 -6.86 -11.51
CA LEU A 250 20.25 -8.22 -11.15
C LEU A 250 21.39 -8.79 -12.01
N SER A 251 21.85 -8.05 -13.02
CA SER A 251 22.94 -8.52 -13.85
C SER A 251 24.23 -8.64 -13.04
N SER A 252 25.00 -9.69 -13.29
CA SER A 252 26.31 -9.92 -12.62
C SER A 252 27.25 -8.72 -12.77
N LYS A 253 27.13 -7.96 -13.85
CA LYS A 253 27.93 -6.76 -14.11
C LYS A 253 27.68 -5.65 -13.08
N ILE A 254 26.42 -5.40 -12.72
CA ILE A 254 26.08 -4.40 -11.67
C ILE A 254 26.43 -4.92 -10.29
N MET A 255 26.10 -6.19 -10.02
CA MET A 255 26.29 -6.82 -8.71
C MET A 255 27.78 -6.91 -8.28
N THR A 256 28.69 -6.94 -9.24
CA THR A 256 30.14 -7.03 -8.97
C THR A 256 30.90 -5.72 -9.16
N ASP A 257 30.21 -4.62 -9.55
CA ASP A 257 30.82 -3.28 -9.71
C ASP A 257 30.59 -2.41 -8.47
N PRO A 258 31.61 -2.20 -7.59
CA PRO A 258 31.47 -1.35 -6.41
C PRO A 258 31.10 0.11 -6.75
N GLY A 259 31.51 0.60 -7.92
CA GLY A 259 31.17 1.94 -8.38
C GLY A 259 29.70 2.07 -8.73
N ALA A 260 29.12 1.07 -9.41
CA ALA A 260 27.70 1.00 -9.69
C ALA A 260 26.88 0.91 -8.39
N LEU A 261 27.27 0.04 -7.47
CA LEU A 261 26.61 -0.10 -6.17
C LEU A 261 26.62 1.20 -5.36
N ASN A 262 27.74 1.94 -5.36
CA ASN A 262 27.81 3.23 -4.68
C ASN A 262 26.93 4.30 -5.35
N ARG A 263 26.84 4.33 -6.69
CA ARG A 263 25.90 5.22 -7.41
C ARG A 263 24.44 4.90 -7.06
N ILE A 264 24.09 3.63 -7.05
CA ILE A 264 22.74 3.16 -6.67
C ILE A 264 22.43 3.58 -5.23
N ASN A 265 23.35 3.36 -4.30
CA ASN A 265 23.17 3.76 -2.90
C ASN A 265 22.87 5.26 -2.77
N LYS A 266 23.65 6.11 -3.41
CA LYS A 266 23.42 7.57 -3.41
C LYS A 266 22.07 7.94 -4.03
N ALA A 267 21.71 7.29 -5.14
CA ALA A 267 20.42 7.51 -5.79
C ALA A 267 19.27 7.13 -4.86
N VAL A 268 19.33 5.98 -4.20
CA VAL A 268 18.32 5.51 -3.25
C VAL A 268 18.18 6.48 -2.07
N GLN A 269 19.29 6.83 -1.41
CA GLN A 269 19.27 7.74 -0.27
C GLN A 269 18.63 9.09 -0.59
N ARG A 270 18.81 9.58 -1.80
CA ARG A 270 18.30 10.88 -2.23
C ARG A 270 16.85 10.83 -2.74
N SER A 271 16.35 9.65 -3.04
CA SER A 271 15.20 9.52 -3.93
C SER A 271 14.06 8.69 -3.39
N VAL A 272 14.28 7.96 -2.33
CA VAL A 272 13.32 6.97 -1.83
C VAL A 272 12.96 7.30 -0.39
N VAL A 273 11.66 7.34 -0.13
CA VAL A 273 11.08 7.37 1.22
C VAL A 273 10.55 5.98 1.53
N LEU A 274 10.90 5.42 2.68
CA LEU A 274 10.42 4.13 3.16
C LEU A 274 9.66 4.29 4.46
N ASP A 275 8.80 3.34 4.78
CA ASP A 275 8.23 3.27 6.12
C ASP A 275 9.31 3.00 7.16
N LYS A 276 9.09 3.54 8.37
CA LYS A 276 10.01 3.37 9.48
C LYS A 276 9.99 1.94 10.01
N GLY A 277 11.19 1.41 10.22
CA GLY A 277 11.36 0.07 10.80
C GLY A 277 11.40 -1.06 9.77
N TRP A 278 11.32 -0.74 8.49
CA TRP A 278 11.43 -1.76 7.44
C TRP A 278 12.81 -2.43 7.44
N ASP A 279 12.84 -3.73 7.69
CA ASP A 279 14.05 -4.55 7.51
C ASP A 279 14.29 -4.84 6.01
N VAL A 280 14.78 -3.82 5.32
CA VAL A 280 15.12 -3.92 3.89
C VAL A 280 16.14 -5.02 3.62
N MET A 281 17.00 -5.34 4.59
CA MET A 281 18.02 -6.38 4.45
C MET A 281 17.43 -7.78 4.58
N GLY A 282 16.51 -7.97 5.51
CA GLY A 282 15.73 -9.21 5.62
C GLY A 282 14.98 -9.48 4.33
N LEU A 283 14.28 -8.48 3.80
CA LEU A 283 13.57 -8.58 2.52
C LEU A 283 14.52 -8.88 1.36
N ALA A 284 15.66 -8.21 1.27
CA ALA A 284 16.65 -8.48 0.23
C ALA A 284 17.20 -9.91 0.26
N SER A 285 17.33 -10.48 1.46
CA SER A 285 17.77 -11.88 1.63
C SER A 285 16.68 -12.86 1.16
N GLN A 286 15.42 -12.58 1.44
CA GLN A 286 14.29 -13.37 0.90
C GLN A 286 14.24 -13.30 -0.63
N MET A 287 14.53 -12.13 -1.19
CA MET A 287 14.52 -11.91 -2.64
C MET A 287 15.73 -12.48 -3.39
N GLN A 288 16.80 -12.91 -2.73
CA GLN A 288 17.91 -13.61 -3.41
C GLN A 288 17.41 -14.86 -4.17
N ASN A 289 16.36 -15.51 -3.67
CA ASN A 289 15.70 -16.62 -4.35
C ASN A 289 14.93 -16.18 -5.61
N LEU A 290 14.57 -14.90 -5.73
CA LEU A 290 13.93 -14.31 -6.92
C LEU A 290 14.93 -13.87 -8.00
N ALA A 291 16.25 -13.98 -7.76
CA ALA A 291 17.29 -13.69 -8.76
C ALA A 291 17.17 -14.55 -10.04
N GLY A 292 16.31 -15.58 -10.05
CA GLY A 292 15.92 -16.35 -11.22
C GLY A 292 14.86 -15.73 -12.14
N GLY A 293 14.37 -14.50 -11.84
CA GLY A 293 13.47 -13.77 -12.74
C GLY A 293 11.96 -14.08 -12.56
N ASN A 294 11.55 -14.67 -11.45
CA ASN A 294 10.13 -15.00 -11.18
C ASN A 294 9.34 -13.80 -10.64
N VAL A 295 9.33 -12.68 -11.36
CA VAL A 295 8.45 -11.53 -11.07
C VAL A 295 7.39 -11.46 -12.15
N LYS A 296 6.12 -11.60 -11.75
CA LYS A 296 4.96 -11.40 -12.62
C LYS A 296 4.49 -9.96 -12.51
N PHE A 297 4.07 -9.40 -13.65
CA PHE A 297 3.45 -8.07 -13.70
C PHE A 297 2.01 -8.24 -14.16
N GLU A 298 1.09 -7.76 -13.34
CA GLU A 298 -0.34 -7.84 -13.56
C GLU A 298 -0.96 -6.43 -13.41
N THR A 299 -2.21 -6.29 -13.79
CA THR A 299 -3.01 -5.08 -13.56
C THR A 299 -4.35 -5.54 -13.00
N ILE A 300 -4.92 -4.83 -12.03
CA ILE A 300 -6.24 -5.16 -11.51
C ILE A 300 -7.28 -5.20 -12.64
N PRO A 301 -8.32 -6.03 -12.54
CA PRO A 301 -9.42 -6.04 -13.52
C PRO A 301 -10.14 -4.69 -13.52
N VAL A 302 -10.35 -4.14 -14.72
CA VAL A 302 -11.10 -2.90 -14.94
C VAL A 302 -12.40 -3.21 -15.67
N THR A 303 -13.48 -2.51 -15.32
CA THR A 303 -14.79 -2.66 -15.97
C THR A 303 -14.99 -1.68 -17.11
N SER A 304 -14.41 -0.48 -17.02
CA SER A 304 -14.38 0.51 -18.10
C SER A 304 -13.19 1.47 -17.96
N ILE A 305 -12.66 1.90 -19.09
CA ILE A 305 -11.63 2.97 -19.18
C ILE A 305 -12.20 4.33 -19.58
N ASP A 306 -13.48 4.37 -19.96
CA ASP A 306 -14.21 5.55 -20.46
C ASP A 306 -15.34 5.95 -19.51
N GLY A 307 -15.18 5.72 -18.19
CA GLY A 307 -16.11 6.16 -17.19
C GLY A 307 -16.13 7.67 -17.03
N THR A 308 -17.20 8.19 -16.44
CA THR A 308 -17.31 9.61 -16.09
C THR A 308 -17.56 9.72 -14.60
N GLY A 309 -16.74 10.50 -13.90
CA GLY A 309 -16.85 10.76 -12.48
C GLY A 309 -17.92 11.79 -12.13
N ASP A 310 -18.07 12.08 -10.84
CA ASP A 310 -19.12 12.93 -10.31
C ASP A 310 -19.04 14.39 -10.81
N TYR A 311 -17.86 14.83 -11.25
CA TYR A 311 -17.63 16.18 -11.78
C TYR A 311 -17.40 16.20 -13.29
N GLY A 312 -17.67 15.10 -14.00
CA GLY A 312 -17.54 14.99 -15.45
C GLY A 312 -16.12 14.63 -15.92
N GLU A 313 -15.21 14.32 -15.02
CA GLU A 313 -13.86 13.86 -15.32
C GLU A 313 -13.84 12.42 -15.87
N SER A 314 -12.89 12.12 -16.75
CA SER A 314 -12.67 10.77 -17.24
C SER A 314 -12.07 9.89 -16.14
N ILE A 315 -12.66 8.73 -15.90
CA ILE A 315 -12.24 7.79 -14.84
C ILE A 315 -12.11 6.36 -15.37
N VAL A 316 -11.36 5.55 -14.64
CA VAL A 316 -11.35 4.10 -14.78
C VAL A 316 -12.28 3.51 -13.72
N THR A 317 -13.24 2.69 -14.13
CA THR A 317 -14.14 2.02 -13.21
C THR A 317 -13.70 0.58 -12.97
N VAL A 318 -13.89 0.11 -11.75
CA VAL A 318 -13.60 -1.24 -11.30
C VAL A 318 -14.81 -1.81 -10.56
N ASP A 319 -14.90 -3.12 -10.53
CA ASP A 319 -15.80 -3.84 -9.64
C ASP A 319 -14.97 -4.34 -8.44
N LYS A 320 -15.29 -3.87 -7.24
CA LYS A 320 -14.53 -4.16 -6.01
C LYS A 320 -14.51 -5.66 -5.71
N ASP A 321 -15.61 -6.37 -5.95
CA ASP A 321 -15.68 -7.82 -5.71
C ASP A 321 -14.80 -8.59 -6.71
N GLN A 322 -14.72 -8.13 -7.97
CA GLN A 322 -13.82 -8.70 -8.95
C GLN A 322 -12.36 -8.43 -8.60
N VAL A 323 -12.03 -7.23 -8.10
CA VAL A 323 -10.66 -6.89 -7.64
C VAL A 323 -10.28 -7.76 -6.45
N HIS A 324 -11.15 -7.89 -5.45
CA HIS A 324 -10.92 -8.77 -4.30
C HIS A 324 -10.79 -10.24 -4.74
N GLY A 325 -11.63 -10.70 -5.68
CA GLY A 325 -11.53 -12.04 -6.27
C GLY A 325 -10.21 -12.28 -7.01
N PHE A 326 -9.72 -11.26 -7.72
CA PHE A 326 -8.43 -11.30 -8.40
C PHE A 326 -7.27 -11.49 -7.41
N PHE A 327 -7.24 -10.71 -6.32
CA PHE A 327 -6.23 -10.87 -5.29
C PHE A 327 -6.34 -12.22 -4.57
N ARG A 328 -7.54 -12.70 -4.25
CA ARG A 328 -7.75 -14.06 -3.72
C ARG A 328 -7.12 -15.13 -4.60
N ALA A 329 -7.35 -15.06 -5.90
CA ALA A 329 -6.79 -16.02 -6.85
C ALA A 329 -5.25 -15.97 -6.92
N LEU A 330 -4.64 -14.81 -6.69
CA LEU A 330 -3.17 -14.67 -6.61
C LEU A 330 -2.58 -15.25 -5.33
N LEU A 331 -3.36 -15.28 -4.24
CA LEU A 331 -2.91 -15.68 -2.90
C LEU A 331 -3.04 -17.18 -2.64
N GLY A 332 -3.87 -17.88 -3.45
CA GLY A 332 -4.43 -19.18 -3.08
C GLY A 332 -5.55 -19.00 -2.04
N ASP A 333 -6.66 -19.69 -2.24
CA ASP A 333 -7.93 -19.50 -1.51
C ASP A 333 -7.84 -19.48 0.04
N ASP A 334 -6.82 -20.10 0.62
CA ASP A 334 -6.71 -20.28 2.08
C ASP A 334 -6.23 -19.04 2.86
N ALA A 335 -5.53 -18.09 2.24
CA ALA A 335 -4.88 -16.98 2.96
C ALA A 335 -5.82 -15.79 3.18
N MET A 336 -6.60 -15.41 2.16
CA MET A 336 -7.55 -14.29 2.29
C MET A 336 -8.83 -14.67 3.03
N ASP A 337 -9.25 -15.93 2.98
CA ASP A 337 -10.40 -16.37 3.79
C ASP A 337 -10.12 -16.18 5.28
N LYS A 338 -8.88 -16.38 5.73
CA LYS A 338 -8.48 -16.12 7.12
C LYS A 338 -8.46 -14.64 7.50
N GLU A 339 -8.08 -13.76 6.59
CA GLU A 339 -8.03 -12.31 6.84
C GLU A 339 -9.41 -11.66 6.67
N ALA A 340 -10.17 -12.06 5.65
CA ALA A 340 -11.55 -11.62 5.46
C ALA A 340 -12.48 -12.11 6.58
N GLU A 341 -12.23 -13.31 7.10
CA GLU A 341 -12.97 -13.88 8.23
C GLU A 341 -12.66 -13.14 9.54
N LYS A 342 -11.41 -12.69 9.73
CA LYS A 342 -10.98 -11.88 10.90
C LYS A 342 -11.58 -10.47 10.90
N ASN A 343 -11.80 -9.88 9.71
CA ASN A 343 -12.28 -8.50 9.55
C ASN A 343 -13.79 -8.40 9.20
N ARG A 344 -14.45 -9.52 8.96
CA ARG A 344 -15.87 -9.57 8.65
C ARG A 344 -16.69 -9.20 9.89
N GLU A 345 -17.49 -8.13 9.79
CA GLU A 345 -18.56 -7.96 10.77
C GLU A 345 -19.51 -9.16 10.69
N PRO A 346 -19.86 -9.78 11.84
CA PRO A 346 -20.70 -10.96 11.84
C PRO A 346 -22.04 -10.65 11.18
N ASP A 347 -22.38 -11.36 10.10
CA ASP A 347 -23.73 -11.27 9.54
C ASP A 347 -24.74 -11.70 10.62
N PRO A 348 -25.61 -10.81 11.12
CA PRO A 348 -26.56 -11.12 12.17
C PRO A 348 -27.57 -12.20 11.73
N ASN A 349 -27.71 -12.47 10.42
CA ASN A 349 -28.62 -13.44 9.85
C ASN A 349 -27.95 -14.73 9.37
N ALA A 350 -26.59 -14.82 9.43
CA ALA A 350 -25.92 -16.05 9.02
C ALA A 350 -26.34 -17.24 9.87
N PRO A 351 -26.50 -18.45 9.28
CA PRO A 351 -26.78 -19.65 10.02
C PRO A 351 -25.67 -19.88 11.05
N ILE A 352 -26.04 -20.04 12.31
CA ILE A 352 -25.10 -20.39 13.36
C ILE A 352 -24.76 -21.87 13.18
N GLU A 353 -23.48 -22.17 12.96
CA GLU A 353 -23.01 -23.56 12.86
C GLU A 353 -23.38 -24.36 14.11
N ASN A 354 -23.65 -25.65 13.92
CA ASN A 354 -24.02 -26.55 15.01
C ASN A 354 -22.79 -26.77 15.89
N TYR A 355 -22.77 -26.18 17.08
CA TYR A 355 -21.68 -26.33 18.05
C TYR A 355 -22.16 -27.06 19.29
N PRO A 356 -21.32 -27.90 19.93
CA PRO A 356 -21.68 -28.58 21.15
C PRO A 356 -21.55 -27.63 22.34
N ALA A 357 -22.68 -27.00 22.75
CA ALA A 357 -22.74 -26.02 23.84
C ALA A 357 -22.06 -26.52 25.14
N GLU A 358 -22.14 -27.82 25.40
CA GLU A 358 -21.51 -28.47 26.56
C GLU A 358 -19.98 -28.42 26.60
N ARG A 359 -19.32 -28.00 25.52
CA ARG A 359 -17.87 -27.79 25.49
C ARG A 359 -17.46 -26.39 25.94
N TYR A 360 -18.42 -25.45 25.97
CA TYR A 360 -18.16 -24.05 26.32
C TYR A 360 -18.55 -23.75 27.75
N SER A 361 -17.73 -22.97 28.45
CA SER A 361 -17.99 -22.48 29.79
C SER A 361 -18.31 -20.99 29.76
N VAL A 362 -19.46 -20.59 30.29
CA VAL A 362 -19.94 -19.21 30.30
C VAL A 362 -19.69 -18.59 31.67
N ASN A 363 -18.88 -17.54 31.71
CA ASN A 363 -18.71 -16.70 32.88
C ASN A 363 -19.76 -15.58 32.85
N VAL A 364 -20.49 -15.39 33.94
CA VAL A 364 -21.54 -14.36 34.02
C VAL A 364 -21.19 -13.34 35.08
N PHE A 365 -21.08 -12.09 34.69
CA PHE A 365 -20.77 -10.97 35.57
C PHE A 365 -21.85 -9.92 35.52
N ASN A 366 -22.41 -9.57 36.68
CA ASN A 366 -23.42 -8.54 36.82
C ASN A 366 -22.75 -7.17 36.98
N ALA A 367 -22.99 -6.27 36.01
CA ALA A 367 -22.56 -4.89 36.05
C ALA A 367 -23.69 -3.91 36.46
N SER A 368 -24.87 -4.45 36.76
CA SER A 368 -26.02 -3.66 37.21
C SER A 368 -26.18 -3.73 38.75
N GLU A 369 -27.10 -2.90 39.29
CA GLU A 369 -27.44 -2.92 40.71
C GLU A 369 -28.53 -3.99 41.06
N ILE A 370 -28.93 -4.84 40.12
CA ILE A 370 -29.98 -5.83 40.34
C ILE A 370 -29.38 -7.05 41.08
N PRO A 371 -29.75 -7.31 42.35
CA PRO A 371 -29.19 -8.43 43.09
C PRO A 371 -29.63 -9.76 42.45
N GLY A 372 -28.70 -10.70 42.37
CA GLY A 372 -28.98 -12.08 41.91
C GLY A 372 -29.04 -12.22 40.38
N LEU A 373 -28.91 -11.17 39.60
CA LEU A 373 -29.03 -11.22 38.14
C LEU A 373 -28.01 -12.16 37.50
N ALA A 374 -26.75 -12.13 37.94
CA ALA A 374 -25.72 -13.02 37.45
C ALA A 374 -26.05 -14.50 37.64
N ALA A 375 -26.63 -14.86 38.80
CA ALA A 375 -27.05 -16.22 39.11
C ALA A 375 -28.20 -16.66 38.20
N ALA A 376 -29.20 -15.82 38.02
CA ALA A 376 -30.35 -16.12 37.14
C ALA A 376 -29.93 -16.32 35.69
N VAL A 377 -29.02 -15.43 35.15
CA VAL A 377 -28.49 -15.58 33.78
C VAL A 377 -27.64 -16.85 33.69
N SER A 378 -26.85 -17.20 34.70
CA SER A 378 -26.04 -18.44 34.72
C SER A 378 -26.92 -19.71 34.71
N GLU A 379 -28.05 -19.70 35.40
CA GLU A 379 -29.02 -20.81 35.32
C GLU A 379 -29.63 -20.92 33.94
N MET A 380 -29.98 -19.78 33.32
CA MET A 380 -30.51 -19.73 31.96
C MET A 380 -29.50 -20.24 30.93
N THR A 381 -28.22 -19.86 31.00
CA THR A 381 -27.18 -20.34 30.08
C THR A 381 -26.94 -21.85 30.29
N SER A 382 -27.05 -22.36 31.53
CA SER A 382 -26.96 -23.79 31.80
C SER A 382 -28.15 -24.55 31.20
N ALA A 383 -29.33 -23.99 31.23
CA ALA A 383 -30.52 -24.56 30.56
C ALA A 383 -30.37 -24.61 29.03
N TYR A 384 -29.58 -23.73 28.41
CA TYR A 384 -29.19 -23.81 27.01
C TYR A 384 -28.07 -24.80 26.70
N GLY A 385 -27.58 -25.55 27.72
CA GLY A 385 -26.59 -26.58 27.54
C GLY A 385 -25.13 -26.15 27.76
N TYR A 386 -24.85 -24.88 28.08
CA TYR A 386 -23.50 -24.42 28.37
C TYR A 386 -23.03 -24.84 29.77
N ARG A 387 -21.72 -25.04 29.95
CA ARG A 387 -21.15 -25.26 31.27
C ARG A 387 -21.15 -23.96 32.07
N GLN A 388 -21.48 -24.05 33.34
CA GLN A 388 -21.37 -22.92 34.25
C GLN A 388 -19.90 -22.59 34.51
N GLY A 389 -19.55 -21.31 34.29
CA GLY A 389 -18.27 -20.72 34.62
C GLY A 389 -18.31 -19.93 35.92
N ARG A 390 -17.59 -18.81 35.97
CA ARG A 390 -17.60 -17.91 37.13
C ARG A 390 -18.87 -17.09 37.14
N VAL A 391 -19.48 -16.91 38.31
CA VAL A 391 -20.67 -16.10 38.51
C VAL A 391 -20.36 -15.07 39.60
N GLY A 392 -20.58 -13.79 39.30
CA GLY A 392 -20.27 -12.74 40.26
C GLY A 392 -20.66 -11.34 39.78
N ASN A 393 -20.15 -10.32 40.45
CA ASN A 393 -20.29 -8.93 40.01
C ASN A 393 -19.12 -8.52 39.13
N SER A 394 -19.41 -7.67 38.15
CA SER A 394 -18.37 -7.07 37.30
C SER A 394 -17.51 -6.10 38.10
N THR A 395 -16.24 -6.06 37.80
CA THR A 395 -15.32 -4.99 38.25
C THR A 395 -15.19 -3.87 37.22
N GLU A 396 -15.78 -4.04 36.03
CA GLU A 396 -15.78 -3.02 34.99
C GLU A 396 -16.83 -1.95 35.30
N THR A 397 -16.44 -0.70 35.15
CA THR A 397 -17.32 0.48 35.33
C THR A 397 -17.73 1.02 33.96
N GLY A 398 -18.97 1.52 33.86
CA GLY A 398 -19.48 2.17 32.63
C GLY A 398 -20.10 1.19 31.64
N VAL A 399 -20.38 -0.06 32.01
CA VAL A 399 -21.14 -1.01 31.18
C VAL A 399 -22.61 -0.57 31.18
N SER A 400 -23.10 -0.08 30.06
CA SER A 400 -24.48 0.41 29.89
C SER A 400 -25.44 -0.61 29.26
N GLU A 401 -24.92 -1.67 28.63
CA GLU A 401 -25.68 -2.68 27.94
C GLU A 401 -25.15 -4.10 28.25
N SER A 402 -26.05 -5.08 28.23
CA SER A 402 -25.64 -6.49 28.33
C SER A 402 -24.97 -6.92 27.02
N GLN A 403 -23.84 -7.64 27.16
CA GLN A 403 -23.05 -8.10 26.01
C GLN A 403 -22.46 -9.50 26.24
N VAL A 404 -22.16 -10.20 25.16
CA VAL A 404 -21.46 -11.49 25.17
C VAL A 404 -20.04 -11.27 24.63
N ASN A 405 -19.04 -11.50 25.47
CA ASN A 405 -17.63 -11.33 25.10
C ASN A 405 -16.95 -12.68 24.85
N ALA A 406 -16.28 -12.83 23.72
CA ALA A 406 -15.45 -13.97 23.37
C ALA A 406 -14.07 -13.51 22.87
N LYS A 407 -13.11 -14.44 22.78
CA LYS A 407 -11.80 -14.11 22.19
C LYS A 407 -11.90 -13.85 20.69
N ASP A 408 -12.83 -14.52 20.04
CA ASP A 408 -13.14 -14.35 18.62
C ASP A 408 -14.61 -13.90 18.49
N LYS A 409 -14.83 -12.76 17.87
CA LYS A 409 -16.18 -12.21 17.59
C LYS A 409 -17.02 -13.13 16.69
N ASN A 410 -16.38 -14.03 15.93
CA ASN A 410 -17.03 -15.00 15.05
C ASN A 410 -17.26 -16.35 15.72
N ASP A 411 -16.91 -16.53 17.01
CA ASP A 411 -17.12 -17.79 17.73
C ASP A 411 -18.61 -18.21 17.66
N PRO A 412 -18.92 -19.37 17.06
CA PRO A 412 -20.30 -19.80 16.86
C PRO A 412 -21.06 -20.02 18.18
N ALA A 413 -20.38 -20.40 19.27
CA ALA A 413 -21.02 -20.57 20.57
C ALA A 413 -21.34 -19.23 21.23
N ALA A 414 -20.47 -18.21 21.09
CA ALA A 414 -20.73 -16.88 21.60
C ALA A 414 -21.89 -16.21 20.84
N ARG A 415 -21.89 -16.32 19.52
CA ARG A 415 -23.00 -15.80 18.66
C ARG A 415 -24.32 -16.53 18.95
N GLY A 416 -24.25 -17.85 19.13
CA GLY A 416 -25.42 -18.65 19.51
C GLY A 416 -26.00 -18.23 20.86
N LEU A 417 -25.12 -18.03 21.86
CA LEU A 417 -25.51 -17.54 23.17
C LEU A 417 -26.10 -16.13 23.11
N ALA A 418 -25.46 -15.21 22.40
CA ALA A 418 -25.96 -13.85 22.22
C ALA A 418 -27.38 -13.82 21.62
N LYS A 419 -27.63 -14.66 20.62
CA LYS A 419 -28.96 -14.81 19.99
C LYS A 419 -29.99 -15.42 20.96
N GLN A 420 -29.62 -16.43 21.73
CA GLN A 420 -30.47 -17.09 22.73
C GLN A 420 -30.84 -16.15 23.88
N LEU A 421 -29.94 -15.21 24.22
CA LEU A 421 -30.14 -14.19 25.25
C LEU A 421 -30.89 -12.94 24.73
N GLY A 422 -31.51 -12.99 23.55
CA GLY A 422 -32.33 -11.91 23.01
C GLY A 422 -31.62 -11.00 22.01
N GLY A 423 -30.54 -11.45 21.39
CA GLY A 423 -29.80 -10.69 20.37
C GLY A 423 -28.83 -9.68 20.98
N LEU A 424 -28.14 -10.07 22.05
CA LEU A 424 -27.08 -9.25 22.67
C LEU A 424 -25.92 -9.02 21.70
N LYS A 425 -25.16 -7.91 21.92
CA LYS A 425 -23.90 -7.65 21.19
C LYS A 425 -22.82 -8.62 21.60
#